data_8a72439858bd36ceef0a833e77bd145b
#
_entry.id   8a72439858bd36ceef0a833e77bd145b
#
_cell.length_a   1.000
_cell.length_b   1.000
_cell.length_c   1.000
_cell.angle_alpha   90.00
_cell.angle_beta   90.00
_cell.angle_gamma   90.00
#
_symmetry.space_group_name_H-M   'P 1'
#
loop_
_entity.id
_entity.type
_entity.pdbx_description
1 polymer ?
#
loop_
_entity_poly.entity_id
_entity_poly.type
_entity_poly.pdbx_seq_one_letter_code
_entity_poly.pdbx_strand_id
1 'polypeptide(L)'
;MRLTISEKQEIIHMVTRSEIGVNRTLREIGINKSTFYNWYHAYSENGIEGLLPTKRVSNRQWNCIPQEQKNLVVKLALDYPDLSSRELAYKMTDEQQIFISESSVYRILKSRGLITAPAHIFLSAGNEFTDKTGFVHQMWQTDFTYFKILGWGWYYLSTVLDDYSRYIVHWELCSNMKADDVKRTVDMAIQKAKLITKQKPKLLSDNGSCYIASELKSYLKDNYQMLQVHGRPNHPQTQGKIERYHRTMKNVVKLDNYFAPEELEAALQKFVNRYNNERYHESLNNLTPADVYFGRGELILKERERLKKIAIVKRKIEYQKLKLTTNQKNLLSLNL
;
A
#
# COMPACT_ATOMS: atom_id res chain seq x y z
N MET A 1 -17.02 8.86 -31.36
CA MET A 1 -17.06 10.27 -30.87
C MET A 1 -18.33 10.48 -30.08
N ARG A 2 -18.27 11.13 -28.89
CA ARG A 2 -19.49 11.51 -28.16
C ARG A 2 -19.83 12.94 -28.54
N LEU A 3 -20.96 13.11 -29.25
CA LEU A 3 -21.46 14.43 -29.64
C LEU A 3 -21.95 15.21 -28.40
N THR A 4 -21.66 16.49 -28.38
CA THR A 4 -22.17 17.46 -27.38
C THR A 4 -23.65 17.75 -27.60
N ILE A 5 -24.31 18.37 -26.64
CA ILE A 5 -25.73 18.74 -26.75
C ILE A 5 -25.94 19.72 -27.89
N SER A 6 -25.05 20.72 -28.03
CA SER A 6 -25.08 21.72 -29.09
C SER A 6 -24.94 21.06 -30.47
N GLU A 7 -24.00 20.14 -30.64
CA GLU A 7 -23.82 19.41 -31.90
C GLU A 7 -25.07 18.59 -32.28
N LYS A 8 -25.70 17.90 -31.30
CA LYS A 8 -26.95 17.18 -31.55
C LYS A 8 -28.08 18.07 -31.97
N GLN A 9 -28.23 19.25 -31.34
CA GLN A 9 -29.23 20.25 -31.68
C GLN A 9 -29.00 20.79 -33.10
N GLU A 10 -27.76 21.10 -33.43
CA GLU A 10 -27.39 21.59 -34.76
C GLU A 10 -27.69 20.55 -35.85
N ILE A 11 -27.38 19.30 -35.61
CA ILE A 11 -27.72 18.19 -36.51
C ILE A 11 -29.23 18.06 -36.70
N ILE A 12 -30.03 18.17 -35.63
CA ILE A 12 -31.48 18.13 -35.72
C ILE A 12 -31.98 19.29 -36.62
N HIS A 13 -31.50 20.49 -36.40
CA HIS A 13 -31.89 21.67 -37.23
C HIS A 13 -31.46 21.52 -38.69
N MET A 14 -30.23 21.01 -38.91
CA MET A 14 -29.70 20.76 -40.25
C MET A 14 -30.56 19.76 -41.03
N VAL A 15 -30.87 18.61 -40.40
CA VAL A 15 -31.65 17.53 -41.01
C VAL A 15 -33.10 17.93 -41.26
N THR A 16 -33.71 18.71 -40.33
CA THR A 16 -35.11 19.14 -40.48
C THR A 16 -35.28 20.26 -41.52
N ARG A 17 -34.23 21.04 -41.82
CA ARG A 17 -34.25 22.11 -42.86
C ARG A 17 -33.69 21.66 -44.21
N SER A 18 -33.23 20.44 -44.33
CA SER A 18 -32.59 19.94 -45.55
C SER A 18 -33.60 19.65 -46.64
N GLU A 19 -33.37 20.18 -47.84
CA GLU A 19 -34.17 19.97 -49.03
C GLU A 19 -33.96 18.56 -49.65
N ILE A 20 -32.84 17.88 -49.35
CA ILE A 20 -32.47 16.57 -49.94
C ILE A 20 -33.06 15.37 -49.20
N GLY A 21 -33.87 15.60 -48.19
CA GLY A 21 -34.55 14.58 -47.39
C GLY A 21 -33.71 13.92 -46.31
N VAL A 22 -34.39 13.54 -45.22
CA VAL A 22 -33.74 13.06 -43.94
C VAL A 22 -32.75 11.90 -44.16
N ASN A 23 -33.15 10.91 -44.94
CA ASN A 23 -32.31 9.68 -45.10
C ASN A 23 -31.00 9.95 -45.85
N ARG A 24 -31.02 10.85 -46.81
CA ARG A 24 -29.84 11.23 -47.61
C ARG A 24 -28.89 12.12 -46.78
N THR A 25 -29.45 13.09 -46.11
CA THR A 25 -28.71 14.00 -45.21
C THR A 25 -28.01 13.24 -44.09
N LEU A 26 -28.70 12.28 -43.43
CA LEU A 26 -28.11 11.46 -42.38
C LEU A 26 -26.98 10.58 -42.87
N ARG A 27 -27.09 10.07 -44.12
CA ARG A 27 -26.03 9.25 -44.71
C ARG A 27 -24.77 10.09 -44.98
N GLU A 28 -24.93 11.29 -45.45
CA GLU A 28 -23.81 12.23 -45.70
C GLU A 28 -23.10 12.69 -44.41
N ILE A 29 -23.88 12.89 -43.36
CA ILE A 29 -23.34 13.26 -42.02
C ILE A 29 -22.76 12.04 -41.28
N GLY A 30 -23.04 10.82 -41.72
CA GLY A 30 -22.58 9.57 -41.09
C GLY A 30 -23.32 9.24 -39.78
N ILE A 31 -24.59 9.66 -39.63
CA ILE A 31 -25.39 9.39 -38.45
C ILE A 31 -26.43 8.32 -38.73
N ASN A 32 -26.53 7.32 -37.84
CA ASN A 32 -27.52 6.28 -37.95
C ASN A 32 -28.93 6.84 -37.73
N LYS A 33 -29.87 6.44 -38.59
CA LYS A 33 -31.28 6.86 -38.58
C LYS A 33 -31.94 6.64 -37.21
N SER A 34 -31.75 5.52 -36.55
CA SER A 34 -32.31 5.25 -35.23
C SER A 34 -31.78 6.20 -34.17
N THR A 35 -30.49 6.55 -34.23
CA THR A 35 -29.86 7.49 -33.33
C THR A 35 -30.43 8.91 -33.49
N PHE A 36 -30.62 9.35 -34.76
CA PHE A 36 -31.20 10.65 -35.03
C PHE A 36 -32.64 10.72 -34.52
N TYR A 37 -33.51 9.75 -34.82
CA TYR A 37 -34.90 9.79 -34.37
C TYR A 37 -35.03 9.72 -32.85
N ASN A 38 -34.16 8.99 -32.16
CA ASN A 38 -34.12 9.06 -30.68
C ASN A 38 -33.82 10.46 -30.15
N TRP A 39 -32.90 11.19 -30.76
CA TRP A 39 -32.64 12.60 -30.40
C TRP A 39 -33.79 13.51 -30.78
N TYR A 40 -34.36 13.32 -31.98
CA TYR A 40 -35.44 14.13 -32.49
C TYR A 40 -36.71 14.05 -31.62
N HIS A 41 -37.10 12.83 -31.22
CA HIS A 41 -38.23 12.61 -30.31
C HIS A 41 -37.95 13.21 -28.94
N ALA A 42 -36.79 12.97 -28.37
CA ALA A 42 -36.42 13.55 -27.08
C ALA A 42 -36.39 15.07 -27.09
N TYR A 43 -35.91 15.65 -28.21
CA TYR A 43 -35.91 17.10 -28.41
C TYR A 43 -37.33 17.68 -28.64
N SER A 44 -38.18 16.98 -29.38
CA SER A 44 -39.57 17.40 -29.65
C SER A 44 -40.43 17.38 -28.36
N GLU A 45 -40.19 16.44 -27.46
CA GLU A 45 -40.94 16.30 -26.21
C GLU A 45 -40.44 17.24 -25.11
N ASN A 46 -39.14 17.38 -24.94
CA ASN A 46 -38.51 18.04 -23.78
C ASN A 46 -37.54 19.19 -24.16
N GLY A 47 -37.52 19.60 -25.43
CA GLY A 47 -36.59 20.65 -25.90
C GLY A 47 -35.12 20.23 -25.71
N ILE A 48 -34.27 21.21 -25.42
CA ILE A 48 -32.82 21.03 -25.20
C ILE A 48 -32.54 20.07 -24.00
N GLU A 49 -33.42 20.08 -23.01
CA GLU A 49 -33.28 19.20 -21.83
C GLU A 49 -33.41 17.71 -22.19
N GLY A 50 -34.20 17.39 -23.22
CA GLY A 50 -34.30 16.02 -23.72
C GLY A 50 -33.00 15.45 -24.32
N LEU A 51 -32.09 16.33 -24.75
CA LEU A 51 -30.77 15.95 -25.29
C LEU A 51 -29.70 15.74 -24.19
N LEU A 52 -30.01 16.10 -22.96
CA LEU A 52 -29.12 15.88 -21.83
C LEU A 52 -28.91 14.35 -21.65
N PRO A 53 -27.67 13.93 -21.34
CA PRO A 53 -27.43 12.52 -21.07
C PRO A 53 -28.21 12.11 -19.83
N THR A 54 -29.21 11.24 -20.02
CA THR A 54 -29.94 10.62 -18.91
C THR A 54 -28.94 9.91 -18.00
N LYS A 55 -28.81 10.37 -16.76
CA LYS A 55 -28.04 9.65 -15.75
C LYS A 55 -28.69 8.29 -15.62
N ARG A 56 -28.00 7.23 -16.12
CA ARG A 56 -28.43 5.86 -15.83
C ARG A 56 -28.50 5.75 -14.31
N VAL A 57 -29.69 5.55 -13.78
CA VAL A 57 -29.86 5.16 -12.38
C VAL A 57 -29.23 3.79 -12.28
N SER A 58 -27.98 3.75 -11.84
CA SER A 58 -27.27 2.51 -11.63
C SER A 58 -27.99 1.78 -10.50
N ASN A 59 -28.66 0.70 -10.80
CA ASN A 59 -29.21 -0.19 -9.78
C ASN A 59 -28.06 -0.54 -8.81
N ARG A 60 -28.35 -0.44 -7.51
CA ARG A 60 -27.38 -0.76 -6.45
C ARG A 60 -26.74 -2.12 -6.73
N GLN A 61 -25.44 -2.14 -6.89
CA GLN A 61 -24.74 -3.40 -7.16
C GLN A 61 -24.73 -4.26 -5.89
N TRP A 62 -24.79 -5.57 -6.07
CA TRP A 62 -24.81 -6.56 -4.99
C TRP A 62 -23.60 -6.44 -4.04
N ASN A 63 -22.47 -5.93 -4.52
CA ASN A 63 -21.23 -5.75 -3.75
C ASN A 63 -21.06 -4.31 -3.20
N CYS A 64 -22.15 -3.60 -3.01
CA CYS A 64 -22.11 -2.25 -2.46
C CYS A 64 -21.67 -2.28 -0.99
N ILE A 65 -20.69 -1.46 -0.64
CA ILE A 65 -20.21 -1.32 0.73
C ILE A 65 -21.24 -0.51 1.52
N PRO A 66 -21.70 -0.98 2.72
CA PRO A 66 -22.59 -0.25 3.59
C PRO A 66 -22.05 1.13 3.97
N GLN A 67 -22.96 2.09 4.20
CA GLN A 67 -22.55 3.47 4.50
C GLN A 67 -21.79 3.58 5.82
N GLU A 68 -22.14 2.78 6.83
CA GLU A 68 -21.43 2.70 8.12
C GLU A 68 -19.96 2.31 7.93
N GLN A 69 -19.68 1.31 7.08
CA GLN A 69 -18.33 0.89 6.78
C GLN A 69 -17.55 1.96 6.01
N LYS A 70 -18.21 2.72 5.12
CA LYS A 70 -17.57 3.86 4.44
C LYS A 70 -17.21 4.96 5.42
N ASN A 71 -18.10 5.26 6.38
CA ASN A 71 -17.83 6.25 7.41
C ASN A 71 -16.67 5.84 8.31
N LEU A 72 -16.57 4.54 8.64
CA LEU A 72 -15.46 4.00 9.41
C LEU A 72 -14.11 4.14 8.67
N VAL A 73 -14.08 3.89 7.35
CA VAL A 73 -12.89 4.12 6.52
C VAL A 73 -12.44 5.58 6.59
N VAL A 74 -13.39 6.52 6.48
CA VAL A 74 -13.09 7.96 6.56
C VAL A 74 -12.55 8.33 7.94
N LYS A 75 -13.16 7.82 9.01
CA LYS A 75 -12.69 8.05 10.38
C LYS A 75 -11.25 7.56 10.56
N LEU A 76 -10.96 6.32 10.17
CA LEU A 76 -9.60 5.76 10.27
C LEU A 76 -8.58 6.55 9.43
N ALA A 77 -8.97 7.06 8.27
CA ALA A 77 -8.07 7.88 7.47
C ALA A 77 -7.75 9.24 8.13
N LEU A 78 -8.68 9.80 8.89
CA LEU A 78 -8.44 11.03 9.67
C LEU A 78 -7.62 10.76 10.93
N ASP A 79 -7.83 9.61 11.59
CA ASP A 79 -7.06 9.20 12.76
C ASP A 79 -5.61 8.80 12.39
N TYR A 80 -5.39 8.31 11.16
CA TYR A 80 -4.09 7.84 10.66
C TYR A 80 -3.77 8.45 9.28
N PRO A 81 -3.49 9.75 9.19
CA PRO A 81 -3.29 10.46 7.91
C PRO A 81 -2.07 9.98 7.11
N ASP A 82 -1.10 9.36 7.77
CA ASP A 82 0.11 8.85 7.15
C ASP A 82 -0.06 7.49 6.45
N LEU A 83 -1.19 6.82 6.68
CA LEU A 83 -1.42 5.50 6.10
C LEU A 83 -1.98 5.61 4.68
N SER A 84 -1.43 4.80 3.79
CA SER A 84 -1.95 4.64 2.43
C SER A 84 -3.31 3.91 2.43
N SER A 85 -4.06 4.04 1.33
CA SER A 85 -5.33 3.31 1.15
C SER A 85 -5.17 1.80 1.31
N ARG A 86 -4.00 1.25 0.97
CA ARG A 86 -3.65 -0.15 1.14
C ARG A 86 -3.49 -0.50 2.63
N GLU A 87 -2.69 0.25 3.35
CA GLU A 87 -2.46 0.04 4.78
C GLU A 87 -3.76 0.18 5.57
N LEU A 88 -4.59 1.18 5.26
CA LEU A 88 -5.92 1.34 5.85
C LEU A 88 -6.84 0.13 5.58
N ALA A 89 -6.79 -0.47 4.38
CA ALA A 89 -7.60 -1.64 4.07
C ALA A 89 -7.21 -2.86 4.93
N TYR A 90 -5.91 -3.08 5.14
CA TYR A 90 -5.43 -4.16 6.01
C TYR A 90 -5.68 -3.86 7.49
N LYS A 91 -5.47 -2.63 7.94
CA LYS A 91 -5.79 -2.20 9.29
C LYS A 91 -7.28 -2.38 9.62
N MET A 92 -8.18 -2.03 8.68
CA MET A 92 -9.61 -2.32 8.80
C MET A 92 -9.90 -3.81 8.95
N THR A 93 -9.22 -4.64 8.17
CA THR A 93 -9.45 -6.09 8.18
C THR A 93 -8.94 -6.71 9.48
N ASP A 94 -7.73 -6.34 9.92
CA ASP A 94 -7.07 -6.96 11.07
C ASP A 94 -7.63 -6.48 12.41
N GLU A 95 -7.89 -5.18 12.55
CA GLU A 95 -8.33 -4.59 13.83
C GLU A 95 -9.87 -4.52 13.96
N GLN A 96 -10.56 -4.20 12.86
CA GLN A 96 -12.03 -4.01 12.89
C GLN A 96 -12.79 -5.23 12.40
N GLN A 97 -12.10 -6.29 11.94
CA GLN A 97 -12.69 -7.51 11.38
C GLN A 97 -13.63 -7.23 10.18
N ILE A 98 -13.39 -6.14 9.44
CA ILE A 98 -14.19 -5.70 8.30
C ILE A 98 -13.34 -5.71 7.04
N PHE A 99 -13.66 -6.60 6.10
CA PHE A 99 -12.99 -6.66 4.81
C PHE A 99 -13.51 -5.61 3.83
N ILE A 100 -12.61 -4.72 3.40
CA ILE A 100 -12.81 -3.78 2.30
C ILE A 100 -11.55 -3.82 1.43
N SER A 101 -11.71 -3.97 0.11
CA SER A 101 -10.54 -3.98 -0.79
C SER A 101 -9.86 -2.61 -0.87
N GLU A 102 -8.54 -2.60 -1.07
CA GLU A 102 -7.72 -1.40 -1.25
C GLU A 102 -8.33 -0.42 -2.28
N SER A 103 -8.71 -0.92 -3.46
CA SER A 103 -9.34 -0.11 -4.51
C SER A 103 -10.68 0.51 -4.09
N SER A 104 -11.40 -0.13 -3.15
CA SER A 104 -12.64 0.43 -2.60
C SER A 104 -12.34 1.50 -1.55
N VAL A 105 -11.35 1.28 -0.69
CA VAL A 105 -10.86 2.30 0.26
C VAL A 105 -10.40 3.54 -0.52
N TYR A 106 -9.56 3.37 -1.54
CA TYR A 106 -9.12 4.47 -2.39
C TYR A 106 -10.29 5.27 -2.98
N ARG A 107 -11.30 4.57 -3.56
CA ARG A 107 -12.48 5.26 -4.14
C ARG A 107 -13.30 6.01 -3.09
N ILE A 108 -13.46 5.45 -1.89
CA ILE A 108 -14.15 6.11 -0.78
C ILE A 108 -13.41 7.39 -0.39
N LEU A 109 -12.11 7.31 -0.15
CA LEU A 109 -11.28 8.45 0.24
C LEU A 109 -11.22 9.52 -0.86
N LYS A 110 -11.06 9.11 -2.12
CA LYS A 110 -11.08 10.03 -3.27
C LYS A 110 -12.40 10.77 -3.39
N SER A 111 -13.53 10.08 -3.18
CA SER A 111 -14.86 10.71 -3.23
C SER A 111 -15.11 11.72 -2.11
N ARG A 112 -14.31 11.68 -1.05
CA ARG A 112 -14.35 12.59 0.11
C ARG A 112 -13.24 13.66 0.05
N GLY A 113 -12.45 13.70 -1.03
CA GLY A 113 -11.35 14.67 -1.18
C GLY A 113 -10.14 14.40 -0.25
N LEU A 114 -10.05 13.21 0.36
CA LEU A 114 -8.98 12.85 1.30
C LEU A 114 -7.72 12.29 0.61
N ILE A 115 -7.73 12.16 -0.72
CA ILE A 115 -6.56 11.79 -1.51
C ILE A 115 -6.19 12.99 -2.38
N THR A 116 -5.11 13.65 -2.01
CA THR A 116 -4.60 14.85 -2.69
C THR A 116 -3.40 14.57 -3.59
N ALA A 117 -2.64 13.51 -3.33
CA ALA A 117 -1.47 13.15 -4.12
C ALA A 117 -1.84 12.22 -5.29
N PRO A 118 -1.24 12.40 -6.49
CA PRO A 118 -1.33 11.42 -7.55
C PRO A 118 -0.74 10.09 -7.06
N ALA A 119 -1.37 8.97 -7.44
CA ALA A 119 -0.82 7.66 -7.15
C ALA A 119 0.58 7.56 -7.76
N HIS A 120 1.61 7.46 -6.93
CA HIS A 120 2.95 7.19 -7.41
C HIS A 120 2.97 5.78 -8.00
N ILE A 121 3.21 5.70 -9.30
CA ILE A 121 3.46 4.41 -9.97
C ILE A 121 4.84 3.96 -9.51
N PHE A 122 4.87 3.05 -8.55
CA PHE A 122 6.10 2.35 -8.21
C PHE A 122 6.39 1.34 -9.33
N LEU A 123 7.39 1.64 -10.14
CA LEU A 123 7.97 0.62 -11.02
C LEU A 123 8.50 -0.50 -10.12
N SER A 124 7.99 -1.71 -10.31
CA SER A 124 8.50 -2.88 -9.61
C SER A 124 9.97 -3.06 -10.01
N ALA A 125 10.88 -3.07 -9.03
CA ALA A 125 12.25 -3.45 -9.28
C ALA A 125 12.26 -4.88 -9.84
N GLY A 126 12.99 -5.09 -10.94
CA GLY A 126 13.09 -6.40 -11.58
C GLY A 126 13.53 -7.49 -10.61
N ASN A 127 13.11 -8.71 -10.87
CA ASN A 127 13.43 -9.90 -10.06
C ASN A 127 14.88 -10.34 -10.30
N GLU A 128 15.86 -9.58 -9.80
CA GLU A 128 17.28 -9.88 -10.00
C GLU A 128 17.95 -10.65 -8.86
N PHE A 129 17.17 -11.06 -7.84
CA PHE A 129 17.70 -11.93 -6.78
C PHE A 129 17.52 -13.40 -7.15
N THR A 130 18.65 -14.05 -7.44
CA THR A 130 18.72 -15.49 -7.69
C THR A 130 18.50 -16.31 -6.41
N ASP A 131 18.94 -15.82 -5.25
CA ASP A 131 18.86 -16.55 -3.97
C ASP A 131 18.02 -15.75 -2.95
N LYS A 132 16.71 -16.01 -2.91
CA LYS A 132 15.81 -15.44 -1.89
C LYS A 132 15.92 -16.26 -0.59
N THR A 133 16.00 -15.57 0.55
CA THR A 133 15.88 -16.21 1.86
C THR A 133 14.51 -16.86 2.02
N GLY A 134 14.46 -18.06 2.62
CA GLY A 134 13.26 -18.87 2.79
C GLY A 134 12.69 -18.88 4.21
N PHE A 135 13.46 -18.48 5.23
CA PHE A 135 13.04 -18.51 6.63
C PHE A 135 13.78 -17.45 7.47
N VAL A 136 13.21 -17.16 8.64
CA VAL A 136 13.75 -16.21 9.63
C VAL A 136 15.11 -16.68 10.13
N HIS A 137 16.05 -15.76 10.33
CA HIS A 137 17.43 -16.02 10.75
C HIS A 137 18.29 -16.82 9.75
N GLN A 138 17.89 -16.95 8.50
CA GLN A 138 18.75 -17.50 7.47
C GLN A 138 19.89 -16.53 7.12
N MET A 139 19.59 -15.24 7.04
CA MET A 139 20.55 -14.17 6.75
C MET A 139 20.12 -12.88 7.43
N TRP A 140 21.07 -12.19 8.03
CA TRP A 140 20.90 -10.83 8.53
C TRP A 140 21.65 -9.85 7.65
N GLN A 141 21.07 -8.70 7.41
CA GLN A 141 21.75 -7.56 6.78
C GLN A 141 22.17 -6.57 7.85
N THR A 142 23.38 -6.05 7.74
CA THR A 142 23.87 -4.98 8.60
C THR A 142 24.43 -3.84 7.77
N ASP A 143 24.17 -2.62 8.19
CA ASP A 143 24.68 -1.42 7.55
C ASP A 143 24.65 -0.25 8.52
N PHE A 144 25.53 0.74 8.28
CA PHE A 144 25.54 2.00 8.98
C PHE A 144 24.81 3.08 8.18
N THR A 145 24.08 3.91 8.89
CA THR A 145 23.62 5.20 8.35
C THR A 145 23.90 6.31 9.35
N TYR A 146 23.94 7.56 8.91
CA TYR A 146 24.38 8.67 9.73
C TYR A 146 23.32 9.76 9.85
N PHE A 147 23.35 10.43 11.02
CA PHE A 147 22.55 11.58 11.37
C PHE A 147 23.43 12.70 11.93
N LYS A 148 23.04 13.93 11.67
CA LYS A 148 23.68 15.10 12.26
C LYS A 148 22.80 15.62 13.40
N ILE A 149 23.39 15.82 14.59
CA ILE A 149 22.73 16.44 15.73
C ILE A 149 23.32 17.83 15.93
N LEU A 150 22.47 18.83 16.05
CA LEU A 150 22.90 20.22 16.20
C LEU A 150 23.71 20.41 17.49
N GLY A 151 24.91 20.96 17.36
CA GLY A 151 25.82 21.13 18.48
C GLY A 151 26.63 19.90 18.90
N TRP A 152 26.27 18.69 18.46
CA TRP A 152 26.91 17.42 18.84
C TRP A 152 27.72 16.77 17.73
N GLY A 153 27.42 17.09 16.44
CA GLY A 153 28.11 16.53 15.30
C GLY A 153 27.41 15.31 14.68
N TRP A 154 28.19 14.35 14.16
CA TRP A 154 27.70 13.18 13.47
C TRP A 154 27.57 11.97 14.38
N TYR A 155 26.43 11.28 14.27
CA TYR A 155 26.14 10.01 14.91
C TYR A 155 25.83 8.96 13.87
N TYR A 156 26.14 7.72 14.17
CA TYR A 156 26.05 6.59 13.27
C TYR A 156 25.08 5.55 13.82
N LEU A 157 24.06 5.23 13.03
CA LEU A 157 23.10 4.20 13.38
C LEU A 157 23.57 2.87 12.78
N SER A 158 23.97 1.94 13.64
CA SER A 158 24.21 0.54 13.30
C SER A 158 22.89 -0.22 13.37
N THR A 159 22.58 -1.02 12.34
CA THR A 159 21.30 -1.75 12.28
C THR A 159 21.54 -3.19 11.86
N VAL A 160 20.82 -4.13 12.51
CA VAL A 160 20.72 -5.54 12.11
C VAL A 160 19.29 -5.83 11.71
N LEU A 161 19.08 -6.16 10.43
CA LEU A 161 17.80 -6.47 9.81
C LEU A 161 17.77 -7.94 9.38
N ASP A 162 16.72 -8.68 9.78
CA ASP A 162 16.47 -10.02 9.26
C ASP A 162 16.00 -9.96 7.79
N ASP A 163 16.73 -10.60 6.90
CA ASP A 163 16.50 -10.51 5.46
C ASP A 163 15.14 -11.08 5.02
N TYR A 164 14.68 -12.15 5.66
CA TYR A 164 13.42 -12.79 5.32
C TYR A 164 12.21 -11.96 5.76
N SER A 165 12.15 -11.63 7.04
CA SER A 165 11.01 -10.93 7.67
C SER A 165 11.04 -9.42 7.53
N ARG A 166 12.18 -8.82 7.19
CA ARG A 166 12.45 -7.37 7.24
C ARG A 166 12.44 -6.82 8.68
N TYR A 167 12.37 -7.64 9.69
CA TYR A 167 12.34 -7.25 11.08
C TYR A 167 13.68 -6.65 11.51
N ILE A 168 13.65 -5.50 12.17
CA ILE A 168 14.84 -4.91 12.79
C ILE A 168 15.07 -5.62 14.12
N VAL A 169 16.06 -6.51 14.14
CA VAL A 169 16.39 -7.34 15.29
C VAL A 169 17.03 -6.49 16.39
N HIS A 170 17.97 -5.65 15.97
CA HIS A 170 18.60 -4.66 16.85
C HIS A 170 19.13 -3.47 16.07
N TRP A 171 19.27 -2.36 16.76
CA TRP A 171 19.89 -1.15 16.29
C TRP A 171 20.55 -0.42 17.46
N GLU A 172 21.56 0.37 17.17
CA GLU A 172 22.29 1.16 18.15
C GLU A 172 22.77 2.48 17.54
N LEU A 173 22.65 3.57 18.29
CA LEU A 173 23.19 4.88 17.92
C LEU A 173 24.62 5.01 18.47
N CYS A 174 25.60 5.08 17.58
CA CYS A 174 27.02 5.10 17.90
C CYS A 174 27.62 6.48 17.62
N SER A 175 28.62 6.88 18.39
CA SER A 175 29.43 8.08 18.13
C SER A 175 30.49 7.86 17.05
N ASN A 176 30.80 6.60 16.73
CA ASN A 176 31.80 6.18 15.76
C ASN A 176 31.24 5.08 14.87
N MET A 177 32.01 4.75 13.83
CA MET A 177 31.70 3.67 12.89
C MET A 177 32.90 2.70 12.85
N LYS A 178 33.09 1.95 13.93
CA LYS A 178 34.20 1.00 14.12
C LYS A 178 33.71 -0.45 14.12
N ALA A 179 34.63 -1.39 13.93
CA ALA A 179 34.32 -2.82 13.99
C ALA A 179 33.74 -3.23 15.37
N ASP A 180 34.18 -2.58 16.46
CA ASP A 180 33.64 -2.86 17.81
C ASP A 180 32.19 -2.46 17.98
N ASP A 181 31.75 -1.38 17.30
CA ASP A 181 30.33 -0.99 17.30
C ASP A 181 29.49 -2.05 16.57
N VAL A 182 30.00 -2.61 15.47
CA VAL A 182 29.34 -3.74 14.76
C VAL A 182 29.28 -4.98 15.65
N LYS A 183 30.39 -5.35 16.32
CA LYS A 183 30.43 -6.50 17.23
C LYS A 183 29.35 -6.37 18.31
N ARG A 184 29.30 -5.22 18.99
CA ARG A 184 28.31 -4.95 20.04
C ARG A 184 26.88 -5.00 19.52
N THR A 185 26.61 -4.41 18.35
CA THR A 185 25.26 -4.43 17.73
C THR A 185 24.84 -5.87 17.39
N VAL A 186 25.76 -6.70 16.87
CA VAL A 186 25.48 -8.11 16.55
C VAL A 186 25.26 -8.94 17.81
N ASP A 187 26.07 -8.74 18.86
CA ASP A 187 25.92 -9.42 20.15
C ASP A 187 24.53 -9.19 20.74
N MET A 188 24.12 -7.93 20.79
CA MET A 188 22.78 -7.57 21.25
C MET A 188 21.67 -8.14 20.36
N ALA A 189 21.88 -8.21 19.05
CA ALA A 189 20.93 -8.83 18.13
C ALA A 189 20.79 -10.33 18.42
N ILE A 190 21.89 -11.05 18.65
CA ILE A 190 21.90 -12.48 18.99
C ILE A 190 21.18 -12.74 20.31
N GLN A 191 21.45 -11.91 21.34
CA GLN A 191 20.80 -12.00 22.63
C GLN A 191 19.27 -11.78 22.51
N LYS A 192 18.85 -10.73 21.81
CA LYS A 192 17.43 -10.42 21.59
C LYS A 192 16.72 -11.51 20.79
N ALA A 193 17.38 -12.08 19.80
CA ALA A 193 16.86 -13.17 19.00
C ALA A 193 16.87 -14.52 19.74
N LYS A 194 17.49 -14.61 20.93
CA LYS A 194 17.68 -15.85 21.73
C LYS A 194 18.34 -16.98 20.94
N LEU A 195 19.27 -16.65 20.06
CA LEU A 195 19.96 -17.61 19.18
C LEU A 195 21.16 -18.27 19.91
N ILE A 196 20.91 -18.87 21.06
CA ILE A 196 22.01 -19.37 21.93
C ILE A 196 22.69 -20.61 21.36
N THR A 197 22.07 -21.42 20.49
CA THR A 197 22.65 -22.75 20.20
C THR A 197 22.50 -23.32 18.79
N LYS A 198 21.53 -23.03 17.95
CA LYS A 198 21.31 -23.92 16.78
C LYS A 198 21.28 -23.30 15.39
N GLN A 199 20.90 -22.08 15.21
CA GLN A 199 20.76 -21.51 13.86
C GLN A 199 21.43 -20.16 13.81
N LYS A 200 22.62 -20.10 13.20
CA LYS A 200 23.38 -18.86 13.11
C LYS A 200 23.17 -18.25 11.75
N PRO A 201 22.61 -17.03 11.67
CA PRO A 201 22.39 -16.34 10.41
C PRO A 201 23.72 -16.03 9.72
N LYS A 202 23.72 -16.01 8.39
CA LYS A 202 24.80 -15.36 7.64
C LYS A 202 24.68 -13.85 7.84
N LEU A 203 25.79 -13.16 8.06
CA LEU A 203 25.81 -11.70 8.16
C LEU A 203 26.22 -11.09 6.83
N LEU A 204 25.31 -10.42 6.17
CA LEU A 204 25.56 -9.68 4.93
C LEU A 204 25.84 -8.21 5.25
N SER A 205 27.00 -7.73 4.82
CA SER A 205 27.41 -6.34 4.95
C SER A 205 27.90 -5.78 3.61
N ASP A 206 28.07 -4.47 3.53
CA ASP A 206 28.82 -3.85 2.45
C ASP A 206 30.34 -4.10 2.59
N ASN A 207 31.12 -3.46 1.73
CA ASN A 207 32.59 -3.50 1.75
C ASN A 207 33.18 -2.31 2.53
N GLY A 208 32.44 -1.73 3.46
CA GLY A 208 32.93 -0.65 4.34
C GLY A 208 34.10 -1.10 5.20
N SER A 209 35.01 -0.20 5.55
CA SER A 209 36.24 -0.49 6.29
C SER A 209 35.96 -1.18 7.63
N CYS A 210 34.88 -0.84 8.32
CA CYS A 210 34.46 -1.46 9.57
C CYS A 210 34.03 -2.93 9.41
N TYR A 211 33.56 -3.33 8.22
CA TYR A 211 33.09 -4.68 7.92
C TYR A 211 34.19 -5.57 7.32
N ILE A 212 35.18 -4.99 6.65
CA ILE A 212 36.30 -5.74 6.04
C ILE A 212 37.35 -6.13 7.10
N ALA A 213 37.33 -5.51 8.26
CA ALA A 213 38.31 -5.78 9.33
C ALA A 213 38.40 -7.27 9.65
N SER A 214 39.61 -7.84 9.56
CA SER A 214 39.88 -9.27 9.85
C SER A 214 39.43 -9.64 11.26
N GLU A 215 39.51 -8.73 12.21
CA GLU A 215 39.04 -8.87 13.59
C GLU A 215 37.54 -9.14 13.68
N LEU A 216 36.72 -8.47 12.91
CA LEU A 216 35.26 -8.70 12.91
C LEU A 216 34.96 -10.11 12.38
N LYS A 217 35.62 -10.51 11.29
CA LYS A 217 35.44 -11.84 10.68
C LYS A 217 35.83 -12.96 11.65
N SER A 218 36.99 -12.83 12.32
CA SER A 218 37.46 -13.78 13.34
C SER A 218 36.49 -13.82 14.51
N TYR A 219 36.09 -12.65 15.02
CA TYR A 219 35.13 -12.53 16.12
C TYR A 219 33.80 -13.25 15.84
N LEU A 220 33.20 -13.03 14.69
CA LEU A 220 31.94 -13.67 14.29
C LEU A 220 32.08 -15.18 14.14
N LYS A 221 33.21 -15.64 13.58
CA LYS A 221 33.50 -17.06 13.42
C LYS A 221 33.74 -17.77 14.77
N ASP A 222 34.58 -17.19 15.61
CA ASP A 222 35.03 -17.84 16.85
C ASP A 222 33.97 -17.84 17.93
N ASN A 223 33.24 -16.74 18.11
CA ASN A 223 32.20 -16.63 19.14
C ASN A 223 30.86 -17.19 18.72
N TYR A 224 30.49 -17.07 17.45
CA TYR A 224 29.15 -17.42 16.99
C TYR A 224 29.10 -18.39 15.82
N GLN A 225 30.22 -18.79 15.25
CA GLN A 225 30.30 -19.58 14.02
C GLN A 225 29.48 -18.96 12.86
N MET A 226 29.32 -17.65 12.87
CA MET A 226 28.61 -16.91 11.83
C MET A 226 29.49 -16.74 10.60
N LEU A 227 28.89 -16.96 9.43
CA LEU A 227 29.55 -16.66 8.15
C LEU A 227 29.25 -15.21 7.75
N GLN A 228 30.31 -14.42 7.59
CA GLN A 228 30.20 -13.09 7.00
C GLN A 228 30.23 -13.21 5.47
N VAL A 229 29.27 -12.51 4.83
CA VAL A 229 29.14 -12.42 3.38
C VAL A 229 29.17 -10.95 3.00
N HIS A 230 29.94 -10.60 1.98
CA HIS A 230 30.00 -9.23 1.47
C HIS A 230 29.18 -9.11 0.19
N GLY A 231 28.56 -7.97 0.00
CA GLY A 231 27.89 -7.62 -1.27
C GLY A 231 28.91 -7.66 -2.42
N ARG A 232 28.50 -8.08 -3.61
CA ARG A 232 29.35 -7.98 -4.79
C ARG A 232 29.70 -6.51 -5.06
N PRO A 233 30.97 -6.18 -5.35
CA PRO A 233 31.34 -4.82 -5.74
C PRO A 233 30.46 -4.34 -6.90
N ASN A 234 29.96 -3.11 -6.83
CA ASN A 234 29.09 -2.48 -7.83
C ASN A 234 27.71 -3.15 -8.05
N HIS A 235 27.24 -4.01 -7.13
CA HIS A 235 25.90 -4.57 -7.12
C HIS A 235 25.11 -4.11 -5.89
N PRO A 236 24.56 -2.88 -5.88
CA PRO A 236 23.83 -2.32 -4.73
C PRO A 236 22.57 -3.13 -4.38
N GLN A 237 22.09 -3.95 -5.30
CA GLN A 237 20.85 -4.74 -5.10
C GLN A 237 20.97 -5.78 -4.00
N THR A 238 22.19 -6.22 -3.67
CA THR A 238 22.43 -7.26 -2.64
C THR A 238 21.96 -6.80 -1.24
N GLN A 239 22.02 -5.50 -0.94
CA GLN A 239 21.56 -4.89 0.32
C GLN A 239 20.31 -4.02 0.17
N GLY A 240 19.62 -4.11 -0.93
CA GLY A 240 18.47 -3.26 -1.25
C GLY A 240 17.34 -3.27 -0.21
N LYS A 241 17.31 -4.23 0.72
CA LYS A 241 16.32 -4.29 1.79
C LYS A 241 16.66 -3.32 2.93
N ILE A 242 17.91 -3.35 3.42
CA ILE A 242 18.36 -2.44 4.47
C ILE A 242 18.49 -1.02 3.94
N GLU A 243 18.92 -0.82 2.71
CA GLU A 243 18.94 0.49 2.05
C GLU A 243 17.53 1.11 1.95
N ARG A 244 16.52 0.30 1.59
CA ARG A 244 15.12 0.75 1.55
C ARG A 244 14.60 1.08 2.94
N TYR A 245 14.99 0.31 3.96
CA TYR A 245 14.70 0.63 5.35
C TYR A 245 15.31 1.97 5.72
N HIS A 246 16.61 2.18 5.50
CA HIS A 246 17.29 3.44 5.80
C HIS A 246 16.66 4.64 5.08
N ARG A 247 16.31 4.49 3.81
CA ARG A 247 15.60 5.53 3.05
C ARG A 247 14.27 5.89 3.70
N THR A 248 13.48 4.88 4.06
CA THR A 248 12.17 5.10 4.71
C THR A 248 12.34 5.79 6.06
N MET A 249 13.32 5.35 6.85
CA MET A 249 13.62 5.92 8.15
C MET A 249 14.07 7.38 8.03
N LYS A 250 15.01 7.67 7.13
CA LYS A 250 15.48 9.03 6.88
C LYS A 250 14.37 9.99 6.45
N ASN A 251 13.43 9.53 5.66
CA ASN A 251 12.29 10.35 5.23
C ASN A 251 11.34 10.73 6.38
N VAL A 252 11.35 10.01 7.48
CA VAL A 252 10.54 10.31 8.67
C VAL A 252 11.38 11.03 9.73
N VAL A 253 12.51 10.43 10.12
CA VAL A 253 13.33 10.92 11.24
C VAL A 253 14.05 12.24 10.90
N LYS A 254 14.43 12.47 9.63
CA LYS A 254 15.10 13.73 9.21
C LYS A 254 14.16 14.94 9.06
N LEU A 255 12.86 14.75 9.25
CA LEU A 255 11.92 15.89 9.22
C LEU A 255 12.06 16.78 10.45
N ASP A 256 12.56 16.22 11.55
CA ASP A 256 12.78 16.92 12.79
C ASP A 256 14.26 17.29 12.98
N ASN A 257 14.52 18.38 13.70
CA ASN A 257 15.83 18.75 14.17
C ASN A 257 16.03 18.23 15.59
N TYR A 258 17.18 17.62 15.85
CA TYR A 258 17.53 17.05 17.14
C TYR A 258 18.64 17.89 17.77
N PHE A 259 18.49 18.21 19.06
CA PHE A 259 19.43 19.01 19.82
C PHE A 259 20.20 18.19 20.89
N ALA A 260 19.76 16.93 21.09
CA ALA A 260 20.43 15.97 21.96
C ALA A 260 20.41 14.57 21.36
N PRO A 261 21.42 13.72 21.63
CA PRO A 261 21.44 12.32 21.16
C PRO A 261 20.22 11.52 21.63
N GLU A 262 19.75 11.76 22.84
CA GLU A 262 18.60 11.08 23.46
C GLU A 262 17.30 11.37 22.71
N GLU A 263 17.14 12.56 22.16
CA GLU A 263 15.97 12.92 21.35
C GLU A 263 15.95 12.11 20.04
N LEU A 264 17.09 12.02 19.36
CA LEU A 264 17.22 11.20 18.16
C LEU A 264 17.00 9.72 18.47
N GLU A 265 17.54 9.21 19.58
CA GLU A 265 17.37 7.83 20.02
C GLU A 265 15.89 7.51 20.27
N ALA A 266 15.17 8.39 20.96
CA ALA A 266 13.74 8.25 21.20
C ALA A 266 12.92 8.24 19.89
N ALA A 267 13.27 9.10 18.94
CA ALA A 267 12.64 9.15 17.62
C ALA A 267 12.91 7.86 16.83
N LEU A 268 14.13 7.36 16.83
CA LEU A 268 14.52 6.10 16.20
C LEU A 268 13.79 4.91 16.84
N GLN A 269 13.70 4.86 18.17
CA GLN A 269 12.97 3.80 18.89
C GLN A 269 11.50 3.78 18.49
N LYS A 270 10.85 4.95 18.45
CA LYS A 270 9.46 5.09 18.00
C LYS A 270 9.29 4.62 16.56
N PHE A 271 10.20 5.03 15.67
CA PHE A 271 10.18 4.63 14.27
C PHE A 271 10.35 3.12 14.11
N VAL A 272 11.35 2.51 14.76
CA VAL A 272 11.60 1.05 14.66
C VAL A 272 10.43 0.26 15.21
N ASN A 273 9.83 0.70 16.32
CA ASN A 273 8.64 0.06 16.86
C ASN A 273 7.49 0.08 15.86
N ARG A 274 7.18 1.23 15.26
CA ARG A 274 6.16 1.37 14.22
C ARG A 274 6.50 0.53 12.97
N TYR A 275 7.77 0.57 12.53
CA TYR A 275 8.23 -0.19 11.39
C TYR A 275 8.05 -1.70 11.57
N ASN A 276 8.43 -2.23 12.73
CA ASN A 276 8.35 -3.65 13.01
C ASN A 276 6.92 -4.14 13.24
N ASN A 277 6.08 -3.38 13.95
CA ASN A 277 4.81 -3.86 14.49
C ASN A 277 3.57 -3.34 13.76
N GLU A 278 3.67 -2.21 13.06
CA GLU A 278 2.48 -1.54 12.50
C GLU A 278 2.53 -1.39 10.98
N ARG A 279 3.73 -1.33 10.40
CA ARG A 279 3.88 -1.09 8.96
C ARG A 279 3.64 -2.35 8.15
N TYR A 280 2.64 -2.31 7.27
CA TYR A 280 2.36 -3.38 6.31
C TYR A 280 3.31 -3.34 5.12
N HIS A 281 3.93 -4.48 4.80
CA HIS A 281 4.85 -4.63 3.69
C HIS A 281 4.24 -5.44 2.55
N GLU A 282 4.15 -4.86 1.36
CA GLU A 282 3.61 -5.53 0.17
C GLU A 282 4.35 -6.84 -0.15
N SER A 283 5.68 -6.80 -0.08
CA SER A 283 6.53 -7.98 -0.31
C SER A 283 6.37 -9.10 0.72
N LEU A 284 5.68 -8.84 1.83
CA LEU A 284 5.34 -9.81 2.87
C LEU A 284 3.84 -10.14 2.88
N ASN A 285 3.15 -10.07 1.73
CA ASN A 285 1.70 -10.25 1.64
C ASN A 285 0.91 -9.27 2.55
N ASN A 286 1.45 -8.06 2.68
CA ASN A 286 0.90 -7.03 3.58
C ASN A 286 0.81 -7.48 5.05
N LEU A 287 1.77 -8.26 5.50
CA LEU A 287 2.03 -8.52 6.90
C LEU A 287 3.02 -7.51 7.46
N THR A 288 3.05 -7.35 8.79
CA THR A 288 4.10 -6.59 9.45
C THR A 288 5.38 -7.43 9.55
N PRO A 289 6.57 -6.81 9.62
CA PRO A 289 7.81 -7.54 9.89
C PRO A 289 7.73 -8.45 11.12
N ALA A 290 7.08 -7.99 12.19
CA ALA A 290 6.88 -8.74 13.42
C ALA A 290 5.99 -9.99 13.21
N ASP A 291 4.95 -9.91 12.38
CA ASP A 291 4.08 -11.05 12.12
C ASP A 291 4.82 -12.18 11.40
N VAL A 292 5.71 -11.81 10.47
CA VAL A 292 6.54 -12.79 9.77
C VAL A 292 7.64 -13.33 10.70
N TYR A 293 8.31 -12.44 11.44
CA TYR A 293 9.41 -12.80 12.33
C TYR A 293 8.97 -13.76 13.44
N PHE A 294 7.81 -13.54 14.04
CA PHE A 294 7.25 -14.40 15.10
C PHE A 294 6.36 -15.53 14.56
N GLY A 295 6.33 -15.77 13.26
CA GLY A 295 5.60 -16.90 12.65
C GLY A 295 4.07 -16.79 12.69
N ARG A 296 3.51 -15.60 12.92
CA ARG A 296 2.05 -15.36 12.99
C ARG A 296 1.39 -15.23 11.59
N GLY A 297 2.20 -15.06 10.56
CA GLY A 297 1.75 -14.67 9.22
C GLY A 297 0.69 -15.59 8.63
N GLU A 298 0.87 -16.91 8.70
CA GLU A 298 -0.10 -17.87 8.16
C GLU A 298 -1.49 -17.77 8.79
N LEU A 299 -1.56 -17.59 10.10
CA LEU A 299 -2.82 -17.45 10.82
C LEU A 299 -3.56 -16.18 10.40
N ILE A 300 -2.83 -15.06 10.30
CA ILE A 300 -3.38 -13.78 9.85
C ILE A 300 -3.91 -13.88 8.42
N LEU A 301 -3.17 -14.50 7.50
CA LEU A 301 -3.60 -14.66 6.12
C LEU A 301 -4.85 -15.55 6.00
N LYS A 302 -4.93 -16.64 6.75
CA LYS A 302 -6.12 -17.50 6.81
C LYS A 302 -7.34 -16.74 7.33
N GLU A 303 -7.16 -15.95 8.38
CA GLU A 303 -8.25 -15.14 8.95
C GLU A 303 -8.73 -14.04 7.99
N ARG A 304 -7.82 -13.34 7.32
CA ARG A 304 -8.18 -12.36 6.28
C ARG A 304 -8.99 -12.98 5.14
N GLU A 305 -8.62 -14.19 4.70
CA GLU A 305 -9.39 -14.89 3.66
C GLU A 305 -10.78 -15.30 4.16
N ARG A 306 -10.88 -15.74 5.42
CA ARG A 306 -12.17 -16.04 6.08
C ARG A 306 -13.06 -14.80 6.11
N LEU A 307 -12.54 -13.67 6.58
CA LEU A 307 -13.26 -12.40 6.68
C LEU A 307 -13.72 -11.90 5.30
N LYS A 308 -12.87 -12.04 4.29
CA LYS A 308 -13.22 -11.70 2.91
C LYS A 308 -14.41 -12.50 2.42
N LYS A 309 -14.41 -13.82 2.63
CA LYS A 309 -15.53 -14.70 2.23
C LYS A 309 -16.82 -14.31 2.96
N ILE A 310 -16.77 -14.10 4.27
CA ILE A 310 -17.91 -13.67 5.08
C ILE A 310 -18.47 -12.33 4.58
N ALA A 311 -17.61 -11.33 4.34
CA ALA A 311 -18.04 -10.01 3.87
C ALA A 311 -18.74 -10.08 2.50
N ILE A 312 -18.25 -10.92 1.58
CA ILE A 312 -18.86 -11.13 0.27
C ILE A 312 -20.25 -11.78 0.40
N VAL A 313 -20.37 -12.83 1.20
CA VAL A 313 -21.64 -13.52 1.45
C VAL A 313 -22.66 -12.56 2.11
N LYS A 314 -22.25 -11.83 3.15
CA LYS A 314 -23.11 -10.86 3.84
C LYS A 314 -23.66 -9.81 2.86
N ARG A 315 -22.83 -9.23 1.99
CA ARG A 315 -23.28 -8.26 0.99
C ARG A 315 -24.25 -8.84 -0.02
N LYS A 316 -24.07 -10.11 -0.45
CA LYS A 316 -25.02 -10.81 -1.33
C LYS A 316 -26.39 -10.98 -0.64
N ILE A 317 -26.42 -11.42 0.61
CA ILE A 317 -27.64 -11.61 1.38
C ILE A 317 -28.38 -10.27 1.55
N GLU A 318 -27.68 -9.21 1.94
CA GLU A 318 -28.24 -7.87 2.08
C GLU A 318 -28.84 -7.35 0.77
N TYR A 319 -28.14 -7.56 -0.35
CA TYR A 319 -28.64 -7.20 -1.66
C TYR A 319 -29.94 -7.96 -2.03
N GLN A 320 -30.00 -9.27 -1.78
CA GLN A 320 -31.18 -10.08 -2.04
C GLN A 320 -32.36 -9.62 -1.20
N LYS A 321 -32.18 -9.35 0.09
CA LYS A 321 -33.23 -8.80 0.98
C LYS A 321 -33.79 -7.49 0.43
N LEU A 322 -32.91 -6.55 0.05
CA LEU A 322 -33.33 -5.27 -0.52
C LEU A 322 -34.11 -5.43 -1.83
N LYS A 323 -33.71 -6.37 -2.69
CA LYS A 323 -34.42 -6.64 -3.94
C LYS A 323 -35.83 -7.18 -3.70
N LEU A 324 -36.01 -8.06 -2.73
CA LEU A 324 -37.32 -8.58 -2.34
C LEU A 324 -38.23 -7.47 -1.78
N THR A 325 -37.70 -6.61 -0.91
CA THR A 325 -38.47 -5.49 -0.33
C THR A 325 -38.89 -4.48 -1.41
N THR A 326 -38.01 -4.20 -2.40
CA THR A 326 -38.33 -3.30 -3.50
C THR A 326 -39.41 -3.89 -4.42
N ASN A 327 -39.34 -5.18 -4.72
CA ASN A 327 -40.37 -5.86 -5.52
C ASN A 327 -41.74 -5.88 -4.82
N GLN A 328 -41.77 -6.10 -3.52
CA GLN A 328 -43.01 -6.03 -2.71
C GLN A 328 -43.63 -4.63 -2.75
N LYS A 329 -42.82 -3.58 -2.61
CA LYS A 329 -43.32 -2.18 -2.69
C LYS A 329 -43.87 -1.86 -4.09
N ASN A 330 -43.21 -2.32 -5.14
CA ASN A 330 -43.70 -2.10 -6.53
C ASN A 330 -45.01 -2.87 -6.80
N LEU A 331 -45.21 -4.07 -6.23
CA LEU A 331 -46.46 -4.81 -6.35
C LEU A 331 -47.60 -4.13 -5.58
N LEU A 332 -47.34 -3.53 -4.42
CA LEU A 332 -48.34 -2.79 -3.65
C LEU A 332 -48.72 -1.46 -4.33
N SER A 333 -47.82 -0.82 -5.03
CA SER A 333 -48.09 0.43 -5.79
C SER A 333 -48.83 0.22 -7.12
N LEU A 334 -48.89 -1.03 -7.63
CA LEU A 334 -49.64 -1.37 -8.86
C LEU A 334 -51.09 -1.80 -8.54
N ASN A 335 -51.42 -2.04 -7.26
CA ASN A 335 -52.75 -2.44 -6.77
C ASN A 335 -53.53 -1.29 -6.09
N LEU A 336 -52.99 -0.08 -6.16
CA LEU A 336 -53.67 1.18 -5.80
C LEU A 336 -53.88 2.05 -7.06
#